data_521fca007c07432a5a37fe6b8663318f
#
_entry.id   521fca007c07432a5a37fe6b8663318f
#
_cell.length_a   1.000
_cell.length_b   1.000
_cell.length_c   1.000
_cell.angle_alpha   90.00
_cell.angle_beta   90.00
_cell.angle_gamma   90.00
#
_symmetry.space_group_name_H-M   'P 1'
#
loop_
_entity.id
_entity.type
_entity.pdbx_description
1 polymer ?
#
loop_
_entity_poly.entity_id
_entity_poly.type
_entity_poly.pdbx_seq_one_letter_code
_entity_poly.pdbx_strand_id
1 'polypeptide(L)'
;MTEKKVLIKEETFEEPITTLKDIYDKYNKEVMTADAYRYIEAYSLKKTKIAASVACFISSIIFPVLGSMIDIDLLENLSVILMFVMIAVGVLLIKNANEVFKDSVDEVPSLTSATHDYLNDELYPLKKQASKLRTVGVGLCCFSFAPVMIFEPFYLDELGVALFFLMIAIGVFLIMYSSHKTNAYNKLLK
;
A
#
# COMPACT_ATOMS: atom_id res chain seq x y z
N MET A 1 -33.52 26.73 -53.71
CA MET A 1 -32.67 27.28 -52.63
C MET A 1 -32.58 26.23 -51.53
N THR A 2 -31.46 25.51 -51.50
CA THR A 2 -31.26 24.39 -50.57
C THR A 2 -30.16 24.82 -49.59
N GLU A 3 -30.56 25.13 -48.36
CA GLU A 3 -29.61 25.46 -47.29
C GLU A 3 -28.79 24.23 -46.89
N LYS A 4 -27.49 24.30 -47.11
CA LYS A 4 -26.51 23.35 -46.56
C LYS A 4 -26.30 23.69 -45.08
N LYS A 5 -26.84 22.84 -44.17
CA LYS A 5 -26.44 22.83 -42.78
C LYS A 5 -25.00 22.34 -42.69
N VAL A 6 -24.11 23.25 -42.36
CA VAL A 6 -22.72 22.93 -41.95
C VAL A 6 -22.78 22.38 -40.52
N LEU A 7 -22.58 21.07 -40.38
CA LEU A 7 -22.34 20.44 -39.11
C LEU A 7 -20.91 20.81 -38.65
N ILE A 8 -20.83 21.74 -37.71
CA ILE A 8 -19.59 22.02 -36.98
C ILE A 8 -19.36 20.79 -36.09
N LYS A 9 -18.33 19.99 -36.44
CA LYS A 9 -17.80 18.94 -35.60
C LYS A 9 -17.23 19.64 -34.37
N GLU A 10 -17.81 19.43 -33.19
CA GLU A 10 -17.17 19.82 -31.93
C GLU A 10 -15.83 19.09 -31.84
N GLU A 11 -14.76 19.82 -32.08
CA GLU A 11 -13.41 19.41 -31.68
C GLU A 11 -13.40 19.39 -30.15
N THR A 12 -13.39 18.20 -29.57
CA THR A 12 -13.08 17.99 -28.16
C THR A 12 -11.70 18.59 -27.95
N PHE A 13 -11.64 19.74 -27.30
CA PHE A 13 -10.41 20.36 -26.82
C PHE A 13 -9.76 19.35 -25.84
N GLU A 14 -8.75 18.63 -26.31
CA GLU A 14 -7.89 17.84 -25.42
C GLU A 14 -7.16 18.81 -24.50
N GLU A 15 -7.28 18.61 -23.19
CA GLU A 15 -6.58 19.41 -22.19
C GLU A 15 -5.07 19.44 -22.51
N PRO A 16 -4.39 20.59 -22.40
CA PRO A 16 -2.97 20.67 -22.71
C PRO A 16 -2.16 19.77 -21.79
N ILE A 17 -1.44 18.82 -22.39
CA ILE A 17 -0.53 17.91 -21.68
C ILE A 17 0.58 18.76 -21.05
N THR A 18 0.54 18.89 -19.73
CA THR A 18 1.37 19.84 -18.97
C THR A 18 2.71 19.29 -18.54
N THR A 19 2.91 17.95 -18.54
CA THR A 19 4.18 17.34 -18.12
C THR A 19 4.51 16.06 -18.90
N LEU A 20 5.82 15.77 -19.02
CA LEU A 20 6.31 14.47 -19.56
C LEU A 20 5.68 13.25 -18.88
N LYS A 21 5.29 13.40 -17.62
CA LYS A 21 4.62 12.37 -16.85
C LYS A 21 3.22 12.09 -17.39
N ASP A 22 2.47 13.12 -17.78
CA ASP A 22 1.11 12.98 -18.31
C ASP A 22 1.12 12.29 -19.68
N ILE A 23 2.15 12.56 -20.51
CA ILE A 23 2.37 11.87 -21.79
C ILE A 23 2.68 10.40 -21.55
N TYR A 24 3.56 10.12 -20.60
CA TYR A 24 3.95 8.77 -20.24
C TYR A 24 2.78 7.96 -19.68
N ASP A 25 1.99 8.56 -18.78
CA ASP A 25 0.81 7.95 -18.18
C ASP A 25 -0.31 7.72 -19.22
N LYS A 26 -0.50 8.65 -20.16
CA LYS A 26 -1.46 8.50 -21.28
C LYS A 26 -1.04 7.37 -22.23
N TYR A 27 0.24 7.32 -22.63
CA TYR A 27 0.78 6.27 -23.50
C TYR A 27 0.66 4.89 -22.86
N ASN A 28 0.99 4.78 -21.59
CA ASN A 28 0.89 3.53 -20.83
C ASN A 28 -0.55 3.02 -20.70
N LYS A 29 -1.51 3.94 -20.60
CA LYS A 29 -2.94 3.62 -20.54
C LYS A 29 -3.48 3.11 -21.86
N GLU A 30 -2.91 3.55 -23.00
CA GLU A 30 -3.28 3.08 -24.35
C GLU A 30 -2.70 1.70 -24.67
N VAL A 31 -1.52 1.36 -24.14
CA VAL A 31 -0.84 0.08 -24.38
C VAL A 31 -1.39 -1.03 -23.48
N MET A 32 -1.82 -0.67 -22.27
CA MET A 32 -2.34 -1.64 -21.31
C MET A 32 -3.84 -1.85 -21.50
N THR A 33 -4.29 -3.12 -21.61
CA THR A 33 -5.72 -3.40 -21.64
C THR A 33 -6.39 -2.93 -20.35
N ALA A 34 -7.63 -2.42 -20.46
CA ALA A 34 -8.38 -1.91 -19.32
C ALA A 34 -8.53 -2.95 -18.19
N ASP A 35 -8.69 -4.23 -18.55
CA ASP A 35 -8.82 -5.33 -17.60
C ASP A 35 -7.51 -5.63 -16.88
N ALA A 36 -6.36 -5.58 -17.57
CA ALA A 36 -5.05 -5.75 -16.94
C ALA A 36 -4.75 -4.61 -15.97
N TYR A 37 -5.07 -3.36 -16.34
CA TYR A 37 -4.92 -2.21 -15.45
C TYR A 37 -5.79 -2.36 -14.19
N ARG A 38 -7.07 -2.68 -14.36
CA ARG A 38 -8.01 -2.90 -13.26
C ARG A 38 -7.55 -4.03 -12.32
N TYR A 39 -7.03 -5.12 -12.89
CA TYR A 39 -6.46 -6.20 -12.10
C TYR A 39 -5.28 -5.75 -11.25
N ILE A 40 -4.31 -5.02 -11.85
CA ILE A 40 -3.12 -4.52 -11.15
C ILE A 40 -3.53 -3.59 -10.00
N GLU A 41 -4.45 -2.68 -10.25
CA GLU A 41 -4.94 -1.74 -9.25
C GLU A 41 -5.64 -2.47 -8.09
N ALA A 42 -6.59 -3.35 -8.38
CA ALA A 42 -7.31 -4.13 -7.38
C ALA A 42 -6.38 -5.02 -6.55
N TYR A 43 -5.43 -5.70 -7.20
CA TYR A 43 -4.47 -6.55 -6.52
C TYR A 43 -3.49 -5.74 -5.65
N SER A 44 -3.02 -4.61 -6.17
CA SER A 44 -2.16 -3.68 -5.45
C SER A 44 -2.87 -3.13 -4.20
N LEU A 45 -4.12 -2.69 -4.34
CA LEU A 45 -4.94 -2.19 -3.23
C LEU A 45 -5.18 -3.27 -2.17
N LYS A 46 -5.50 -4.51 -2.60
CA LYS A 46 -5.63 -5.66 -1.70
C LYS A 46 -4.36 -5.87 -0.88
N LYS A 47 -3.20 -5.89 -1.53
CA LYS A 47 -1.90 -6.10 -0.85
C LYS A 47 -1.56 -4.97 0.10
N THR A 48 -1.84 -3.72 -0.27
CA THR A 48 -1.63 -2.55 0.59
C THR A 48 -2.51 -2.61 1.84
N LYS A 49 -3.80 -2.96 1.71
CA LYS A 49 -4.71 -3.12 2.84
C LYS A 49 -4.28 -4.25 3.78
N ILE A 50 -3.78 -5.37 3.24
CA ILE A 50 -3.24 -6.47 4.05
C ILE A 50 -1.98 -6.01 4.79
N ALA A 51 -1.07 -5.28 4.14
CA ALA A 51 0.13 -4.74 4.79
C ALA A 51 -0.23 -3.77 5.93
N ALA A 52 -1.19 -2.88 5.70
CA ALA A 52 -1.70 -1.96 6.72
C ALA A 52 -2.35 -2.71 7.89
N SER A 53 -3.12 -3.77 7.63
CA SER A 53 -3.71 -4.61 8.67
C SER A 53 -2.65 -5.25 9.58
N VAL A 54 -1.60 -5.82 8.99
CA VAL A 54 -0.51 -6.42 9.77
C VAL A 54 0.19 -5.35 10.62
N ALA A 55 0.42 -4.16 10.07
CA ALA A 55 0.98 -3.04 10.83
C ALA A 55 0.05 -2.61 11.99
N CYS A 56 -1.27 -2.58 11.78
CA CYS A 56 -2.25 -2.31 12.85
C CYS A 56 -2.18 -3.34 13.97
N PHE A 57 -2.05 -4.64 13.66
CA PHE A 57 -1.93 -5.67 14.68
C PHE A 57 -0.65 -5.51 15.52
N ILE A 58 0.49 -5.22 14.88
CA ILE A 58 1.74 -4.99 15.60
C ILE A 58 1.66 -3.70 16.44
N SER A 59 1.12 -2.62 15.87
CA SER A 59 0.98 -1.33 16.56
C SER A 59 -0.03 -1.39 17.70
N SER A 60 -0.98 -2.33 17.72
CA SER A 60 -1.97 -2.45 18.79
C SER A 60 -1.33 -2.69 20.16
N ILE A 61 -0.15 -3.33 20.20
CA ILE A 61 0.60 -3.60 21.43
C ILE A 61 1.15 -2.31 22.07
N ILE A 62 1.33 -1.25 21.29
CA ILE A 62 1.86 0.04 21.77
C ILE A 62 0.94 0.66 22.82
N PHE A 63 -0.38 0.51 22.66
CA PHE A 63 -1.36 1.15 23.56
C PHE A 63 -1.26 0.66 25.01
N PRO A 64 -1.32 -0.64 25.32
CA PRO A 64 -1.17 -1.10 26.71
C PRO A 64 0.24 -0.79 27.27
N VAL A 65 1.29 -0.82 26.43
CA VAL A 65 2.64 -0.44 26.88
C VAL A 65 2.67 1.04 27.28
N LEU A 66 2.12 1.94 26.49
CA LEU A 66 2.02 3.36 26.88
C LEU A 66 1.03 3.60 28.03
N GLY A 67 -0.03 2.78 28.12
CA GLY A 67 -0.99 2.85 29.22
C GLY A 67 -0.35 2.55 30.58
N SER A 68 0.59 1.59 30.63
CA SER A 68 1.30 1.24 31.86
C SER A 68 2.26 2.32 32.37
N MET A 69 2.64 3.31 31.52
CA MET A 69 3.43 4.46 31.97
C MET A 69 2.61 5.45 32.82
N ILE A 70 1.29 5.37 32.75
CA ILE A 70 0.39 6.34 33.37
C ILE A 70 -0.26 5.65 34.57
N ASP A 71 0.11 6.05 35.77
CA ASP A 71 -0.41 5.51 37.03
C ASP A 71 -1.85 5.99 37.31
N ILE A 72 -2.74 5.77 36.33
CA ILE A 72 -4.18 6.11 36.41
C ILE A 72 -4.97 4.94 35.79
N ASP A 73 -5.67 4.18 36.66
CA ASP A 73 -6.46 3.00 36.27
C ASP A 73 -7.39 3.23 35.06
N LEU A 74 -7.99 4.42 34.97
CA LEU A 74 -8.90 4.76 33.88
C LEU A 74 -8.16 4.82 32.50
N LEU A 75 -6.96 5.37 32.48
CA LEU A 75 -6.16 5.49 31.26
C LEU A 75 -5.55 4.14 30.86
N GLU A 76 -5.17 3.33 31.81
CA GLU A 76 -4.72 1.96 31.56
C GLU A 76 -5.85 1.13 30.91
N ASN A 77 -7.06 1.17 31.48
CA ASN A 77 -8.22 0.49 30.89
C ASN A 77 -8.57 1.02 29.47
N LEU A 78 -8.47 2.35 29.26
CA LEU A 78 -8.71 2.96 27.95
C LEU A 78 -7.68 2.49 26.93
N SER A 79 -6.42 2.33 27.31
CA SER A 79 -5.35 1.84 26.42
C SER A 79 -5.62 0.42 25.94
N VAL A 80 -6.13 -0.45 26.80
CA VAL A 80 -6.55 -1.81 26.45
C VAL A 80 -7.72 -1.78 25.45
N ILE A 81 -8.69 -0.90 25.66
CA ILE A 81 -9.81 -0.72 24.72
C ILE A 81 -9.28 -0.28 23.35
N LEU A 82 -8.35 0.68 23.30
CA LEU A 82 -7.74 1.14 22.05
C LEU A 82 -6.97 0.02 21.33
N MET A 83 -6.31 -0.86 22.07
CA MET A 83 -5.69 -2.06 21.51
C MET A 83 -6.71 -2.93 20.76
N PHE A 84 -7.86 -3.22 21.38
CA PHE A 84 -8.91 -4.02 20.74
C PHE A 84 -9.52 -3.30 19.54
N VAL A 85 -9.68 -1.97 19.58
CA VAL A 85 -10.14 -1.18 18.44
C VAL A 85 -9.16 -1.31 17.26
N MET A 86 -7.86 -1.21 17.50
CA MET A 86 -6.84 -1.38 16.45
C MET A 86 -6.84 -2.79 15.85
N ILE A 87 -7.03 -3.82 16.67
CA ILE A 87 -7.19 -5.19 16.19
C ILE A 87 -8.44 -5.31 15.31
N ALA A 88 -9.57 -4.75 15.74
CA ALA A 88 -10.80 -4.76 14.95
C ALA A 88 -10.63 -4.03 13.61
N VAL A 89 -9.96 -2.88 13.58
CA VAL A 89 -9.61 -2.15 12.34
C VAL A 89 -8.75 -3.05 11.42
N GLY A 90 -7.76 -3.73 11.97
CA GLY A 90 -6.93 -4.66 11.22
C GLY A 90 -7.76 -5.78 10.56
N VAL A 91 -8.68 -6.40 11.30
CA VAL A 91 -9.58 -7.44 10.76
C VAL A 91 -10.49 -6.87 9.67
N LEU A 92 -11.07 -5.69 9.87
CA LEU A 92 -11.91 -5.03 8.86
C LEU A 92 -11.15 -4.71 7.59
N LEU A 93 -9.88 -4.29 7.69
CA LEU A 93 -9.02 -4.04 6.52
C LEU A 93 -8.79 -5.31 5.70
N ILE A 94 -8.58 -6.48 6.34
CA ILE A 94 -8.43 -7.75 5.63
C ILE A 94 -9.72 -8.15 4.94
N LYS A 95 -10.85 -8.06 5.65
CA LYS A 95 -12.17 -8.38 5.08
C LYS A 95 -12.46 -7.50 3.88
N ASN A 96 -12.37 -6.20 4.03
CA ASN A 96 -12.58 -5.22 2.95
C ASN A 96 -11.61 -5.45 1.77
N ALA A 97 -10.34 -5.80 2.03
CA ALA A 97 -9.36 -6.10 1.00
C ALA A 97 -9.79 -7.30 0.12
N ASN A 98 -10.39 -8.32 0.72
CA ASN A 98 -10.83 -9.50 -0.01
C ASN A 98 -12.15 -9.26 -0.75
N GLU A 99 -13.10 -8.55 -0.18
CA GLU A 99 -14.37 -8.19 -0.81
C GLU A 99 -14.14 -7.32 -2.03
N VAL A 100 -13.43 -6.18 -1.88
CA VAL A 100 -13.13 -5.27 -2.99
C VAL A 100 -12.37 -5.97 -4.13
N PHE A 101 -11.49 -6.91 -3.81
CA PHE A 101 -10.78 -7.66 -4.85
C PHE A 101 -11.72 -8.61 -5.60
N LYS A 102 -12.62 -9.31 -4.91
CA LYS A 102 -13.60 -10.21 -5.53
C LYS A 102 -14.57 -9.45 -6.44
N ASP A 103 -15.04 -8.27 -5.99
CA ASP A 103 -15.99 -7.45 -6.73
C ASP A 103 -15.36 -6.78 -7.97
N SER A 104 -14.02 -6.62 -7.95
CA SER A 104 -13.29 -5.94 -9.01
C SER A 104 -12.73 -6.88 -10.07
N VAL A 105 -12.55 -8.17 -9.75
CA VAL A 105 -11.82 -9.11 -10.60
C VAL A 105 -12.44 -10.50 -10.49
N ASP A 106 -13.13 -10.93 -11.56
CA ASP A 106 -13.70 -12.27 -11.65
C ASP A 106 -12.62 -13.30 -12.01
N GLU A 107 -11.77 -12.98 -13.01
CA GLU A 107 -10.71 -13.86 -13.50
C GLU A 107 -9.43 -13.09 -13.81
N VAL A 108 -8.31 -13.81 -13.92
CA VAL A 108 -7.04 -13.22 -14.38
C VAL A 108 -7.17 -12.88 -15.86
N PRO A 109 -7.06 -11.61 -16.26
CA PRO A 109 -7.28 -11.22 -17.64
C PRO A 109 -6.23 -11.81 -18.58
N SER A 110 -6.66 -12.18 -19.79
CA SER A 110 -5.75 -12.55 -20.87
C SER A 110 -5.00 -11.33 -21.37
N LEU A 111 -3.68 -11.45 -21.50
CA LEU A 111 -2.83 -10.37 -21.97
C LEU A 111 -2.70 -10.38 -23.49
N THR A 112 -2.68 -9.19 -24.10
CA THR A 112 -2.20 -9.00 -25.47
C THR A 112 -0.66 -9.04 -25.47
N SER A 113 -0.04 -9.38 -26.63
CA SER A 113 1.43 -9.39 -26.74
C SER A 113 2.04 -8.04 -26.36
N ALA A 114 1.44 -6.94 -26.80
CA ALA A 114 1.92 -5.59 -26.48
C ALA A 114 1.87 -5.29 -24.97
N THR A 115 0.78 -5.70 -24.29
CA THR A 115 0.65 -5.54 -22.83
C THR A 115 1.67 -6.41 -22.10
N HIS A 116 1.91 -7.62 -22.57
CA HIS A 116 2.90 -8.52 -21.98
C HIS A 116 4.33 -7.96 -22.05
N ASP A 117 4.73 -7.45 -23.21
CA ASP A 117 6.05 -6.84 -23.40
C ASP A 117 6.21 -5.59 -22.53
N TYR A 118 5.20 -4.72 -22.50
CA TYR A 118 5.18 -3.55 -21.63
C TYR A 118 5.34 -3.91 -20.15
N LEU A 119 4.60 -4.91 -19.64
CA LEU A 119 4.70 -5.34 -18.25
C LEU A 119 6.08 -5.91 -17.91
N ASN A 120 6.73 -6.60 -18.85
CA ASN A 120 8.09 -7.10 -18.66
C ASN A 120 9.11 -5.96 -18.55
N ASP A 121 9.00 -4.94 -19.37
CA ASP A 121 9.90 -3.78 -19.35
C ASP A 121 9.75 -2.98 -18.06
N GLU A 122 8.52 -2.76 -17.60
CA GLU A 122 8.22 -2.07 -16.35
C GLU A 122 8.58 -2.88 -15.09
N LEU A 123 8.63 -4.20 -15.19
CA LEU A 123 8.89 -5.06 -14.05
C LEU A 123 10.29 -4.86 -13.46
N TYR A 124 11.30 -4.55 -14.28
CA TYR A 124 12.67 -4.35 -13.80
C TYR A 124 12.82 -3.10 -12.91
N PRO A 125 12.39 -1.89 -13.35
CA PRO A 125 12.46 -0.70 -12.49
C PRO A 125 11.60 -0.84 -11.23
N LEU A 126 10.42 -1.50 -11.32
CA LEU A 126 9.58 -1.78 -10.16
C LEU A 126 10.27 -2.71 -9.15
N LYS A 127 10.95 -3.76 -9.59
CA LYS A 127 11.75 -4.64 -8.72
C LYS A 127 12.86 -3.88 -8.02
N LYS A 128 13.54 -2.95 -8.71
CA LYS A 128 14.59 -2.11 -8.12
C LYS A 128 14.05 -1.18 -7.04
N GLN A 129 12.89 -0.55 -7.28
CA GLN A 129 12.21 0.29 -6.26
C GLN A 129 11.74 -0.55 -5.07
N ALA A 130 11.11 -1.70 -5.33
CA ALA A 130 10.68 -2.63 -4.30
C ALA A 130 11.84 -3.11 -3.43
N SER A 131 12.99 -3.41 -4.03
CA SER A 131 14.21 -3.79 -3.29
C SER A 131 14.68 -2.69 -2.35
N LYS A 132 14.70 -1.42 -2.78
CA LYS A 132 15.07 -0.28 -1.92
C LYS A 132 14.14 -0.14 -0.72
N LEU A 133 12.82 -0.15 -0.94
CA LEU A 133 11.83 -0.07 0.13
C LEU A 133 11.94 -1.24 1.10
N ARG A 134 12.15 -2.44 0.57
CA ARG A 134 12.35 -3.65 1.38
C ARG A 134 13.60 -3.54 2.25
N THR A 135 14.71 -3.04 1.70
CA THR A 135 15.95 -2.83 2.47
C THR A 135 15.74 -1.84 3.62
N VAL A 136 15.02 -0.74 3.38
CA VAL A 136 14.67 0.23 4.45
C VAL A 136 13.81 -0.45 5.52
N GLY A 137 12.80 -1.22 5.12
CA GLY A 137 11.94 -1.95 6.06
C GLY A 137 12.71 -2.96 6.91
N VAL A 138 13.62 -3.73 6.30
CA VAL A 138 14.50 -4.66 7.03
C VAL A 138 15.43 -3.90 7.97
N GLY A 139 16.01 -2.78 7.53
CA GLY A 139 16.84 -1.92 8.37
C GLY A 139 16.09 -1.44 9.61
N LEU A 140 14.85 -0.95 9.46
CA LEU A 140 14.02 -0.54 10.60
C LEU A 140 13.76 -1.70 11.59
N CYS A 141 13.47 -2.90 11.07
CA CYS A 141 13.31 -4.07 11.95
C CYS A 141 14.61 -4.44 12.67
N CYS A 142 15.76 -4.36 12.01
CA CYS A 142 17.04 -4.66 12.64
C CYS A 142 17.43 -3.63 13.72
N PHE A 143 17.15 -2.35 13.47
CA PHE A 143 17.45 -1.27 14.41
C PHE A 143 16.35 -1.01 15.45
N SER A 144 15.26 -1.79 15.45
CA SER A 144 14.13 -1.57 16.36
C SER A 144 14.51 -1.71 17.84
N PHE A 145 15.55 -2.47 18.18
CA PHE A 145 16.04 -2.60 19.55
C PHE A 145 16.79 -1.36 20.08
N ALA A 146 17.25 -0.48 19.20
CA ALA A 146 18.02 0.69 19.61
C ALA A 146 17.25 1.61 20.59
N PRO A 147 15.95 1.94 20.39
CA PRO A 147 15.19 2.70 21.37
C PRO A 147 15.17 2.10 22.76
N VAL A 148 14.99 0.77 22.88
CA VAL A 148 14.98 0.10 24.20
C VAL A 148 16.30 0.37 24.93
N MET A 149 17.44 0.14 24.27
CA MET A 149 18.76 0.36 24.88
C MET A 149 19.04 1.84 25.21
N ILE A 150 18.49 2.79 24.42
CA ILE A 150 18.70 4.22 24.63
C ILE A 150 17.88 4.72 25.82
N PHE A 151 16.65 4.25 25.98
CA PHE A 151 15.74 4.75 27.02
C PHE A 151 15.85 4.05 28.36
N GLU A 152 16.39 2.82 28.42
CA GLU A 152 16.64 2.08 29.66
C GLU A 152 17.42 2.90 30.72
N PRO A 153 18.54 3.60 30.41
CA PRO A 153 19.27 4.38 31.42
C PRO A 153 18.48 5.59 31.98
N PHE A 154 17.39 5.98 31.32
CA PHE A 154 16.56 7.10 31.72
C PHE A 154 15.28 6.68 32.47
N TYR A 155 15.13 5.38 32.77
CA TYR A 155 13.91 4.82 33.37
C TYR A 155 12.65 5.05 32.55
N LEU A 156 12.78 5.04 31.21
CA LEU A 156 11.70 5.20 30.24
C LEU A 156 11.55 3.93 29.38
N ASP A 157 11.61 2.78 30.04
CA ASP A 157 11.64 1.47 29.39
C ASP A 157 10.41 1.23 28.51
N GLU A 158 9.23 1.64 28.99
CA GLU A 158 7.97 1.49 28.27
C GLU A 158 7.95 2.31 26.98
N LEU A 159 8.53 3.53 27.01
CA LEU A 159 8.69 4.34 25.81
C LEU A 159 9.62 3.68 24.80
N GLY A 160 10.72 3.11 25.28
CA GLY A 160 11.64 2.33 24.47
C GLY A 160 10.94 1.15 23.78
N VAL A 161 10.13 0.39 24.54
CA VAL A 161 9.34 -0.75 24.04
C VAL A 161 8.24 -0.29 23.07
N ALA A 162 7.56 0.81 23.33
CA ALA A 162 6.56 1.36 22.41
C ALA A 162 7.19 1.75 21.06
N LEU A 163 8.34 2.41 21.07
CA LEU A 163 9.10 2.76 19.86
C LEU A 163 9.63 1.53 19.12
N PHE A 164 10.05 0.49 19.85
CA PHE A 164 10.43 -0.79 19.28
C PHE A 164 9.29 -1.38 18.42
N PHE A 165 8.09 -1.52 18.99
CA PHE A 165 6.93 -2.02 18.24
C PHE A 165 6.52 -1.12 17.08
N LEU A 166 6.63 0.20 17.23
CA LEU A 166 6.35 1.16 16.15
C LEU A 166 7.33 0.96 14.97
N MET A 167 8.61 0.81 15.24
CA MET A 167 9.62 0.58 14.20
C MET A 167 9.41 -0.75 13.49
N ILE A 168 9.05 -1.81 14.22
CA ILE A 168 8.70 -3.11 13.63
C ILE A 168 7.44 -2.97 12.75
N ALA A 169 6.40 -2.30 13.23
CA ALA A 169 5.16 -2.12 12.48
C ALA A 169 5.42 -1.41 11.14
N ILE A 170 6.18 -0.31 11.16
CA ILE A 170 6.56 0.43 9.96
C ILE A 170 7.46 -0.42 9.05
N GLY A 171 8.45 -1.12 9.63
CA GLY A 171 9.36 -1.99 8.89
C GLY A 171 8.63 -3.11 8.14
N VAL A 172 7.74 -3.82 8.83
CA VAL A 172 6.92 -4.90 8.25
C VAL A 172 5.97 -4.34 7.19
N PHE A 173 5.33 -3.18 7.45
CA PHE A 173 4.51 -2.52 6.45
C PHE A 173 5.30 -2.24 5.17
N LEU A 174 6.50 -1.64 5.26
CA LEU A 174 7.33 -1.32 4.11
C LEU A 174 7.77 -2.58 3.35
N ILE A 175 8.12 -3.66 4.05
CA ILE A 175 8.50 -4.95 3.43
C ILE A 175 7.32 -5.51 2.62
N MET A 176 6.13 -5.54 3.20
CA MET A 176 4.94 -6.06 2.53
C MET A 176 4.45 -5.15 1.41
N TYR A 177 4.46 -3.83 1.64
CA TYR A 177 4.07 -2.83 0.66
C TYR A 177 5.03 -2.82 -0.55
N SER A 178 6.32 -3.03 -0.34
CA SER A 178 7.33 -2.98 -1.40
C SER A 178 7.01 -3.90 -2.59
N SER A 179 6.36 -5.02 -2.35
CA SER A 179 6.09 -6.05 -3.37
C SER A 179 4.67 -5.97 -3.97
N HIS A 180 3.84 -4.98 -3.60
CA HIS A 180 2.43 -4.94 -4.00
C HIS A 180 2.21 -4.92 -5.52
N LYS A 181 2.92 -4.04 -6.26
CA LYS A 181 2.84 -3.95 -7.73
C LYS A 181 3.60 -5.07 -8.43
N THR A 182 4.82 -5.38 -7.97
CA THR A 182 5.62 -6.47 -8.56
C THR A 182 4.92 -7.81 -8.50
N ASN A 183 4.19 -8.08 -7.43
CA ASN A 183 3.42 -9.32 -7.31
C ASN A 183 2.21 -9.35 -8.26
N ALA A 184 1.56 -8.19 -8.51
CA ALA A 184 0.49 -8.09 -9.49
C ALA A 184 1.00 -8.39 -10.90
N TYR A 185 2.10 -7.77 -11.30
CA TYR A 185 2.74 -8.00 -12.61
C TYR A 185 3.20 -9.45 -12.79
N ASN A 186 3.87 -10.03 -11.79
CA ASN A 186 4.30 -11.43 -11.84
C ASN A 186 3.13 -12.41 -11.93
N LYS A 187 1.93 -12.06 -11.44
CA LYS A 187 0.74 -12.91 -11.58
C LYS A 187 0.11 -12.81 -12.96
N LEU A 188 0.19 -11.65 -13.60
CA LEU A 188 -0.31 -11.46 -14.95
C LEU A 188 0.60 -12.09 -16.00
N LEU A 189 1.91 -12.13 -15.74
CA LEU A 189 2.93 -12.67 -16.67
C LEU A 189 3.11 -14.20 -16.56
N LYS A 190 2.38 -14.88 -15.69
CA LYS A 190 2.38 -16.35 -15.56
C LYS A 190 1.28 -16.99 -16.39
#